data_ef51416581cd5c9133799bd613c8cbce
#
_entry.id   ef51416581cd5c9133799bd613c8cbce
#
_cell.length_a   1.000
_cell.length_b   1.000
_cell.length_c   1.000
_cell.angle_alpha   90.00
_cell.angle_beta   90.00
_cell.angle_gamma   90.00
#
_symmetry.space_group_name_H-M   'P 1'
#
loop_
_entity.id
_entity.type
_entity.pdbx_description
1 polymer ?
#
loop_
_entity_poly.entity_id
_entity_poly.type
_entity_poly.pdbx_seq_one_letter_code
_entity_poly.pdbx_strand_id
1 'polypeptide(L)'
;MSTFKRFLQYYKPYKGIFFMDLFCALIMCIVDLSFPLILSYCTGQFFLKSSNEILKGVFVLGIGLFVMYVIRALCRYYVSCQGHVMGANMESDMRQDLFNQYQRLSFSYYDKHNTGVMMSRVVSDLFDICEFAHHGPENLFISLFKIVGSFIILATIYWPLALILLTVTVVMMVFSYSQNKKMRRTFMENRKKIGSVNASLQDSLGGIRVVQSFANEDIEIDKFNHSNMEFLESKKDNYRVMGTFQGGNNFFQGLLYVTIIIFGGLFIANGDLNPIVLATFALYINVFVSPIEVLVEFTEMFQKGFSGFRRFEEVMNEVPEIQDSKNAKDLENVSGNIDFDHVSFQYTENEKVIDDVNLHIKAGEKIALVGPSGSGKTTLCSLLSRFYDVTNGSIRIDGQNIKDVTLKSLRSNIGLVQQDVYLFTGTIEQNIAYGRPGASHEEIVKAAKKANIHDFIMSLPEGYNTFCGERGTRLSGGQKQRISIARVFLKNPKILILDEATSALDNESERIIQKSLEDLSKNRTCITIAHRLSTIRNADEIVVIDATGMHERGTHDELMKLNGTYAKYYKLQFEGLN
;
A
#
# COMPACT_ATOMS: atom_id res chain seq x y z
N MET A 1 15.18 5.72 -16.42
CA MET A 1 15.36 7.06 -15.78
C MET A 1 15.94 6.78 -14.41
N SER A 2 16.85 7.61 -13.84
CA SER A 2 17.32 7.31 -12.47
C SER A 2 16.18 7.53 -11.47
N THR A 3 16.09 6.70 -10.43
CA THR A 3 15.11 6.76 -9.34
C THR A 3 14.96 8.20 -8.79
N PHE A 4 16.08 8.88 -8.60
CA PHE A 4 16.10 10.27 -8.14
C PHE A 4 15.45 11.25 -9.12
N LYS A 5 15.65 11.08 -10.42
CA LYS A 5 15.05 11.94 -11.45
C LYS A 5 13.52 11.77 -11.50
N ARG A 6 13.02 10.57 -11.26
CA ARG A 6 11.57 10.28 -11.17
C ARG A 6 10.97 10.92 -9.91
N PHE A 7 11.66 10.81 -8.79
CA PHE A 7 11.26 11.47 -7.54
C PHE A 7 11.10 12.99 -7.72
N LEU A 8 12.07 13.64 -8.38
CA LEU A 8 12.02 15.08 -8.65
C LEU A 8 10.85 15.52 -9.56
N GLN A 9 10.24 14.60 -10.31
CA GLN A 9 9.07 14.94 -11.14
C GLN A 9 7.84 15.29 -10.31
N TYR A 10 7.68 14.70 -9.14
CA TYR A 10 6.56 15.01 -8.24
C TYR A 10 6.64 16.41 -7.63
N TYR A 11 7.82 17.06 -7.65
CA TYR A 11 7.93 18.47 -7.26
C TYR A 11 7.47 19.45 -8.34
N LYS A 12 7.40 19.04 -9.61
CA LYS A 12 7.11 19.97 -10.72
C LYS A 12 5.81 20.78 -10.52
N PRO A 13 4.68 20.17 -10.11
CA PRO A 13 3.44 20.93 -9.87
C PRO A 13 3.59 21.94 -8.72
N TYR A 14 4.46 21.64 -7.75
CA TYR A 14 4.59 22.35 -6.48
C TYR A 14 5.85 23.22 -6.37
N LYS A 15 6.59 23.42 -7.47
CA LYS A 15 7.87 24.15 -7.47
C LYS A 15 7.79 25.55 -6.85
N GLY A 16 6.65 26.26 -7.02
CA GLY A 16 6.45 27.58 -6.41
C GLY A 16 6.43 27.54 -4.90
N ILE A 17 5.69 26.58 -4.33
CA ILE A 17 5.61 26.37 -2.87
C ILE A 17 7.00 25.98 -2.35
N PHE A 18 7.69 25.04 -3.00
CA PHE A 18 9.00 24.54 -2.62
C PHE A 18 10.07 25.65 -2.56
N PHE A 19 10.17 26.49 -3.59
CA PHE A 19 11.15 27.58 -3.58
C PHE A 19 10.80 28.67 -2.58
N MET A 20 9.51 28.97 -2.37
CA MET A 20 9.07 29.93 -1.35
C MET A 20 9.34 29.40 0.06
N ASP A 21 9.21 28.10 0.28
CA ASP A 21 9.55 27.41 1.53
C ASP A 21 11.04 27.58 1.84
N LEU A 22 11.92 27.29 0.90
CA LEU A 22 13.36 27.50 1.05
C LEU A 22 13.72 28.98 1.25
N PHE A 23 13.02 29.90 0.62
CA PHE A 23 13.22 31.34 0.82
C PHE A 23 12.81 31.79 2.22
N CYS A 24 11.66 31.32 2.73
CA CYS A 24 11.26 31.54 4.12
C CYS A 24 12.25 30.94 5.11
N ALA A 25 12.74 29.72 4.84
CA ALA A 25 13.78 29.07 5.61
C ALA A 25 15.09 29.88 5.65
N LEU A 26 15.49 30.47 4.52
CA LEU A 26 16.64 31.36 4.44
C LEU A 26 16.47 32.60 5.33
N ILE A 27 15.33 33.27 5.27
CA ILE A 27 15.01 34.43 6.13
C ILE A 27 15.11 34.03 7.60
N MET A 28 14.54 32.90 8.00
CA MET A 28 14.64 32.39 9.38
C MET A 28 16.09 32.16 9.79
N CYS A 29 16.93 31.58 8.92
CA CYS A 29 18.35 31.39 9.20
C CYS A 29 19.09 32.72 9.37
N ILE A 30 18.81 33.71 8.52
CA ILE A 30 19.42 35.06 8.62
C ILE A 30 19.04 35.71 9.95
N VAL A 31 17.78 35.62 10.38
CA VAL A 31 17.33 36.15 11.67
C VAL A 31 18.06 35.47 12.82
N ASP A 32 18.13 34.14 12.82
CA ASP A 32 18.77 33.35 13.87
C ASP A 32 20.29 33.64 13.97
N LEU A 33 20.96 33.85 12.82
CA LEU A 33 22.38 34.24 12.77
C LEU A 33 22.62 35.70 13.16
N SER A 34 21.69 36.61 12.87
CA SER A 34 21.83 38.04 13.14
C SER A 34 21.63 38.40 14.61
N PHE A 35 20.76 37.67 15.34
CA PHE A 35 20.42 38.01 16.70
C PHE A 35 21.62 38.07 17.66
N PRO A 36 22.54 37.10 17.72
CA PRO A 36 23.72 37.18 18.56
C PRO A 36 24.63 38.39 18.23
N LEU A 37 24.71 38.77 16.93
CA LEU A 37 25.48 39.95 16.50
C LEU A 37 24.83 41.26 16.99
N ILE A 38 23.51 41.34 16.86
CA ILE A 38 22.77 42.53 17.36
C ILE A 38 22.95 42.68 18.88
N LEU A 39 22.84 41.55 19.61
CA LEU A 39 23.06 41.58 21.06
C LEU A 39 24.50 41.98 21.43
N SER A 40 25.48 41.48 20.68
CA SER A 40 26.90 41.88 20.84
C SER A 40 27.10 43.37 20.60
N TYR A 41 26.51 43.93 19.56
CA TYR A 41 26.53 45.36 19.27
C TYR A 41 25.82 46.15 20.41
N CYS A 42 24.69 45.71 20.88
CA CYS A 42 23.97 46.38 21.98
C CYS A 42 24.82 46.44 23.25
N THR A 43 25.40 45.33 23.66
CA THR A 43 26.21 45.25 24.90
C THR A 43 27.55 45.91 24.79
N GLY A 44 28.19 45.85 23.61
CA GLY A 44 29.53 46.33 23.38
C GLY A 44 29.65 47.80 22.98
N GLN A 45 28.59 48.36 22.41
CA GLN A 45 28.65 49.73 21.89
C GLN A 45 27.43 50.58 22.24
N PHE A 46 26.21 50.05 22.01
CA PHE A 46 24.99 50.86 22.11
C PHE A 46 24.67 51.25 23.58
N PHE A 47 24.73 50.33 24.52
CA PHE A 47 24.44 50.59 25.93
C PHE A 47 25.57 51.29 26.70
N LEU A 48 26.71 51.51 26.04
CA LEU A 48 27.82 52.32 26.60
C LEU A 48 27.70 53.80 26.26
N LYS A 49 26.69 54.18 25.44
CA LYS A 49 26.43 55.58 25.06
C LYS A 49 25.76 56.38 26.19
N SER A 50 25.60 57.68 26.00
CA SER A 50 24.89 58.54 26.96
C SER A 50 23.42 58.11 27.13
N SER A 51 22.85 58.33 28.33
CA SER A 51 21.46 57.94 28.65
C SER A 51 20.46 58.52 27.65
N ASN A 52 20.66 59.71 27.13
CA ASN A 52 19.80 60.35 26.15
C ASN A 52 19.85 59.63 24.79
N GLU A 53 21.03 59.16 24.34
CA GLU A 53 21.18 58.41 23.08
C GLU A 53 20.59 57.00 23.21
N ILE A 54 20.78 56.35 24.35
CA ILE A 54 20.15 55.07 24.66
C ILE A 54 18.66 55.18 24.60
N LEU A 55 18.05 56.14 25.33
CA LEU A 55 16.61 56.35 25.37
C LEU A 55 16.01 56.63 23.98
N LYS A 56 16.70 57.36 23.12
CA LYS A 56 16.26 57.66 21.74
C LYS A 56 16.36 56.43 20.83
N GLY A 57 17.39 55.62 21.00
CA GLY A 57 17.68 54.48 20.09
C GLY A 57 17.04 53.18 20.52
N VAL A 58 16.78 52.95 21.82
CA VAL A 58 16.29 51.64 22.30
C VAL A 58 14.92 51.27 21.74
N PHE A 59 14.04 52.28 21.59
CA PHE A 59 12.71 52.04 21.00
C PHE A 59 12.82 51.69 19.51
N VAL A 60 13.70 52.36 18.75
CA VAL A 60 13.94 52.07 17.32
C VAL A 60 14.52 50.68 17.17
N LEU A 61 15.49 50.30 17.98
CA LEU A 61 16.06 48.96 18.01
C LEU A 61 15.03 47.92 18.41
N GLY A 62 14.22 48.19 19.44
CA GLY A 62 13.17 47.29 19.88
C GLY A 62 12.10 47.05 18.82
N ILE A 63 11.67 48.12 18.13
CA ILE A 63 10.73 48.01 17.01
C ILE A 63 11.35 47.18 15.88
N GLY A 64 12.62 47.45 15.54
CA GLY A 64 13.34 46.67 14.50
C GLY A 64 13.42 45.18 14.83
N LEU A 65 13.77 44.83 16.05
CA LEU A 65 13.79 43.45 16.52
C LEU A 65 12.39 42.84 16.53
N PHE A 66 11.39 43.57 16.96
CA PHE A 66 9.99 43.11 16.92
C PHE A 66 9.54 42.78 15.49
N VAL A 67 9.77 43.68 14.54
CA VAL A 67 9.46 43.46 13.13
C VAL A 67 10.20 42.25 12.58
N MET A 68 11.49 42.09 12.91
CA MET A 68 12.31 40.95 12.50
C MET A 68 11.71 39.61 13.01
N TYR A 69 11.28 39.56 14.27
CA TYR A 69 10.63 38.37 14.82
C TYR A 69 9.23 38.12 14.27
N VAL A 70 8.45 39.16 13.93
CA VAL A 70 7.17 39.02 13.24
C VAL A 70 7.40 38.40 11.85
N ILE A 71 8.38 38.89 11.08
CA ILE A 71 8.73 38.30 9.78
C ILE A 71 9.15 36.83 9.95
N ARG A 72 10.00 36.53 10.92
CA ARG A 72 10.42 35.17 11.25
C ARG A 72 9.23 34.26 11.58
N ALA A 73 8.25 34.77 12.36
CA ALA A 73 7.05 34.02 12.71
C ALA A 73 6.17 33.74 11.49
N LEU A 74 6.00 34.73 10.60
CA LEU A 74 5.26 34.54 9.35
C LEU A 74 5.96 33.53 8.43
N CYS A 75 7.30 33.59 8.30
CA CYS A 75 8.07 32.61 7.56
C CYS A 75 7.93 31.22 8.18
N ARG A 76 8.00 31.11 9.52
CA ARG A 76 7.81 29.82 10.21
C ARG A 76 6.41 29.25 9.98
N TYR A 77 5.39 30.11 10.02
CA TYR A 77 4.01 29.70 9.69
C TYR A 77 3.92 29.16 8.25
N TYR A 78 4.52 29.88 7.28
CA TYR A 78 4.52 29.44 5.89
C TYR A 78 5.18 28.08 5.72
N VAL A 79 6.38 27.90 6.24
CA VAL A 79 7.13 26.63 6.19
C VAL A 79 6.34 25.50 6.84
N SER A 80 5.82 25.72 8.05
CA SER A 80 5.06 24.70 8.76
C SER A 80 3.70 24.38 8.12
N CYS A 81 3.07 25.33 7.43
CA CYS A 81 1.76 25.11 6.79
C CYS A 81 1.92 24.64 5.33
N GLN A 82 2.56 25.45 4.50
CA GLN A 82 2.62 25.21 3.05
C GLN A 82 3.58 24.08 2.68
N GLY A 83 4.66 23.88 3.44
CA GLY A 83 5.56 22.74 3.29
C GLY A 83 4.83 21.42 3.50
N HIS A 84 4.07 21.30 4.60
CA HIS A 84 3.26 20.09 4.88
C HIS A 84 2.12 19.90 3.87
N VAL A 85 1.44 20.98 3.45
CA VAL A 85 0.41 20.93 2.39
C VAL A 85 1.01 20.43 1.08
N MET A 86 2.21 20.88 0.72
CA MET A 86 2.93 20.37 -0.46
C MET A 86 3.19 18.85 -0.33
N GLY A 87 3.71 18.42 0.83
CA GLY A 87 3.93 16.99 1.11
C GLY A 87 2.65 16.16 0.98
N ALA A 88 1.55 16.63 1.58
CA ALA A 88 0.26 15.94 1.52
C ALA A 88 -0.30 15.84 0.09
N ASN A 89 -0.15 16.89 -0.72
CA ASN A 89 -0.56 16.87 -2.12
C ASN A 89 0.30 15.88 -2.93
N MET A 90 1.62 15.87 -2.74
CA MET A 90 2.52 14.90 -3.39
C MET A 90 2.15 13.45 -2.98
N GLU A 91 1.83 13.23 -1.72
CA GLU A 91 1.35 11.93 -1.22
C GLU A 91 0.06 11.50 -1.91
N SER A 92 -0.88 12.41 -2.06
CA SER A 92 -2.15 12.17 -2.75
C SER A 92 -1.92 11.79 -4.22
N ASP A 93 -1.07 12.54 -4.95
CA ASP A 93 -0.75 12.26 -6.34
C ASP A 93 -0.07 10.89 -6.50
N MET A 94 0.92 10.59 -5.65
CA MET A 94 1.61 9.29 -5.68
C MET A 94 0.66 8.14 -5.31
N ARG A 95 -0.25 8.35 -4.36
CA ARG A 95 -1.26 7.35 -3.96
C ARG A 95 -2.21 7.05 -5.11
N GLN A 96 -2.65 8.09 -5.80
CA GLN A 96 -3.52 7.93 -6.97
C GLN A 96 -2.82 7.17 -8.10
N ASP A 97 -1.56 7.52 -8.41
CA ASP A 97 -0.76 6.84 -9.43
C ASP A 97 -0.55 5.36 -9.09
N LEU A 98 -0.21 5.07 -7.82
CA LEU A 98 0.01 3.71 -7.35
C LEU A 98 -1.28 2.88 -7.39
N PHE A 99 -2.41 3.46 -6.99
CA PHE A 99 -3.71 2.80 -7.04
C PHE A 99 -4.15 2.53 -8.49
N ASN A 100 -3.95 3.50 -9.38
CA ASN A 100 -4.21 3.34 -10.82
C ASN A 100 -3.36 2.21 -11.41
N GLN A 101 -2.09 2.14 -11.02
CA GLN A 101 -1.20 1.06 -11.45
C GLN A 101 -1.69 -0.30 -10.96
N TYR A 102 -2.05 -0.42 -9.67
CA TYR A 102 -2.63 -1.67 -9.15
C TYR A 102 -3.88 -2.10 -9.92
N GLN A 103 -4.78 -1.18 -10.29
CA GLN A 103 -5.97 -1.54 -11.08
C GLN A 103 -5.65 -2.08 -12.48
N ARG A 104 -4.45 -1.84 -12.99
CA ARG A 104 -3.99 -2.28 -14.33
C ARG A 104 -3.18 -3.57 -14.30
N LEU A 105 -2.63 -3.96 -13.16
CA LEU A 105 -1.81 -5.15 -13.03
C LEU A 105 -2.61 -6.44 -13.26
N SER A 106 -1.95 -7.46 -13.80
CA SER A 106 -2.53 -8.76 -14.11
C SER A 106 -2.70 -9.62 -12.86
N PHE A 107 -3.54 -10.65 -12.91
CA PHE A 107 -3.77 -11.58 -11.79
C PHE A 107 -2.49 -12.24 -11.30
N SER A 108 -1.55 -12.57 -12.19
CA SER A 108 -0.24 -13.13 -11.86
C SER A 108 0.55 -12.28 -10.84
N TYR A 109 0.36 -10.95 -10.85
CA TYR A 109 0.95 -10.08 -9.84
C TYR A 109 0.33 -10.29 -8.46
N TYR A 110 -1.00 -10.40 -8.39
CA TYR A 110 -1.75 -10.59 -7.14
C TYR A 110 -1.52 -11.97 -6.52
N ASP A 111 -1.29 -13.00 -7.35
CA ASP A 111 -0.96 -14.35 -6.87
C ASP A 111 0.41 -14.40 -6.18
N LYS A 112 1.35 -13.55 -6.63
CA LYS A 112 2.72 -13.49 -6.11
C LYS A 112 2.88 -12.52 -4.93
N HIS A 113 1.91 -11.61 -4.70
CA HIS A 113 2.04 -10.52 -3.74
C HIS A 113 0.90 -10.49 -2.73
N ASN A 114 1.25 -10.39 -1.46
CA ASN A 114 0.27 -10.29 -0.38
C ASN A 114 -0.40 -8.90 -0.36
N THR A 115 -1.74 -8.87 -0.23
CA THR A 115 -2.53 -7.63 -0.16
C THR A 115 -2.07 -6.71 0.99
N GLY A 116 -1.66 -7.26 2.14
CA GLY A 116 -1.15 -6.48 3.26
C GLY A 116 0.12 -5.71 2.92
N VAL A 117 1.03 -6.31 2.12
CA VAL A 117 2.23 -5.63 1.62
C VAL A 117 1.86 -4.50 0.66
N MET A 118 0.90 -4.73 -0.24
CA MET A 118 0.41 -3.70 -1.15
C MET A 118 -0.22 -2.52 -0.39
N MET A 119 -1.04 -2.79 0.64
CA MET A 119 -1.62 -1.76 1.50
C MET A 119 -0.54 -0.96 2.25
N SER A 120 0.49 -1.63 2.78
CA SER A 120 1.62 -0.95 3.44
C SER A 120 2.34 0.00 2.48
N ARG A 121 2.50 -0.36 1.21
CA ARG A 121 3.09 0.53 0.19
C ARG A 121 2.23 1.78 -0.07
N VAL A 122 0.90 1.63 -0.09
CA VAL A 122 -0.04 2.74 -0.34
C VAL A 122 -0.17 3.70 0.86
N VAL A 123 0.07 3.21 2.08
CA VAL A 123 -0.12 3.99 3.31
C VAL A 123 1.22 4.38 3.93
N SER A 124 2.01 3.39 4.38
CA SER A 124 3.21 3.66 5.18
C SER A 124 4.39 4.14 4.35
N ASP A 125 4.64 3.50 3.19
CA ASP A 125 5.77 3.90 2.35
C ASP A 125 5.56 5.30 1.76
N LEU A 126 4.34 5.64 1.33
CA LEU A 126 4.05 6.98 0.80
C LEU A 126 4.18 8.05 1.88
N PHE A 127 3.76 7.78 3.10
CA PHE A 127 3.98 8.69 4.22
C PHE A 127 5.47 8.97 4.43
N ASP A 128 6.30 7.91 4.54
CA ASP A 128 7.76 8.06 4.72
C ASP A 128 8.42 8.81 3.54
N ILE A 129 7.94 8.60 2.32
CA ILE A 129 8.42 9.31 1.11
C ILE A 129 8.10 10.80 1.21
N CYS A 130 6.89 11.16 1.62
CA CYS A 130 6.44 12.53 1.62
C CYS A 130 7.00 13.33 2.79
N GLU A 131 7.19 12.70 3.95
CA GLU A 131 7.96 13.28 5.05
C GLU A 131 9.39 13.63 4.60
N PHE A 132 10.05 12.71 3.91
CA PHE A 132 11.37 12.99 3.32
C PHE A 132 11.31 14.09 2.26
N ALA A 133 10.28 14.09 1.40
CA ALA A 133 10.18 15.05 0.32
C ALA A 133 10.09 16.50 0.81
N HIS A 134 9.41 16.74 1.92
CA HIS A 134 9.21 18.10 2.42
C HIS A 134 10.25 18.45 3.49
N HIS A 135 10.48 17.64 4.51
CA HIS A 135 11.47 17.93 5.55
C HIS A 135 12.92 17.74 5.10
N GLY A 136 13.15 16.84 4.13
CA GLY A 136 14.51 16.51 3.71
C GLY A 136 15.31 17.70 3.19
N PRO A 137 14.86 18.34 2.11
CA PRO A 137 15.55 19.52 1.56
C PRO A 137 15.57 20.70 2.52
N GLU A 138 14.48 20.96 3.25
CA GLU A 138 14.35 22.04 4.24
C GLU A 138 15.39 21.88 5.36
N ASN A 139 15.41 20.74 6.04
CA ASN A 139 16.30 20.47 7.16
C ASN A 139 17.77 20.49 6.74
N LEU A 140 18.09 19.93 5.58
CA LEU A 140 19.44 19.97 5.02
C LEU A 140 19.88 21.42 4.75
N PHE A 141 19.01 22.21 4.12
CA PHE A 141 19.29 23.61 3.79
C PHE A 141 19.48 24.45 5.05
N ILE A 142 18.54 24.39 6.01
CA ILE A 142 18.62 25.14 7.28
C ILE A 142 19.87 24.76 8.07
N SER A 143 20.14 23.46 8.21
CA SER A 143 21.26 22.96 8.99
C SER A 143 22.60 23.39 8.41
N LEU A 144 22.78 23.22 7.10
CA LEU A 144 24.01 23.61 6.42
C LEU A 144 24.24 25.12 6.52
N PHE A 145 23.19 25.92 6.27
CA PHE A 145 23.28 27.37 6.29
C PHE A 145 23.60 27.90 7.70
N LYS A 146 22.99 27.36 8.75
CA LYS A 146 23.24 27.77 10.14
C LYS A 146 24.64 27.36 10.61
N ILE A 147 25.07 26.13 10.35
CA ILE A 147 26.39 25.65 10.77
C ILE A 147 27.47 26.46 10.06
N VAL A 148 27.46 26.52 8.72
CA VAL A 148 28.47 27.24 7.96
C VAL A 148 28.44 28.73 8.26
N GLY A 149 27.27 29.35 8.28
CA GLY A 149 27.08 30.77 8.60
C GLY A 149 27.60 31.13 10.00
N SER A 150 27.31 30.29 11.01
CA SER A 150 27.81 30.51 12.38
C SER A 150 29.37 30.52 12.41
N PHE A 151 30.00 29.52 11.81
CA PHE A 151 31.48 29.44 11.80
C PHE A 151 32.15 30.56 10.99
N ILE A 152 31.55 30.96 9.86
CA ILE A 152 32.05 32.14 9.10
C ILE A 152 31.97 33.39 9.98
N ILE A 153 30.82 33.63 10.64
CA ILE A 153 30.68 34.81 11.52
C ILE A 153 31.64 34.75 12.70
N LEU A 154 31.74 33.63 13.39
CA LEU A 154 32.67 33.47 14.52
C LEU A 154 34.13 33.65 14.08
N ALA A 155 34.51 33.18 12.89
CA ALA A 155 35.84 33.39 12.34
C ALA A 155 36.14 34.87 12.03
N THR A 156 35.16 35.66 11.58
CA THR A 156 35.31 37.10 11.38
C THR A 156 35.46 37.88 12.68
N ILE A 157 34.90 37.37 13.78
CA ILE A 157 34.98 37.99 15.09
C ILE A 157 36.35 37.68 15.73
N TYR A 158 36.70 36.40 15.87
CA TYR A 158 37.99 35.94 16.36
C TYR A 158 38.31 34.52 15.91
N TRP A 159 39.09 34.41 14.83
CA TRP A 159 39.33 33.13 14.16
C TRP A 159 40.03 32.05 15.00
N PRO A 160 40.98 32.37 15.98
CA PRO A 160 41.60 31.30 16.74
C PRO A 160 40.62 30.54 17.63
N LEU A 161 39.71 31.26 18.32
CA LEU A 161 38.69 30.64 19.15
C LEU A 161 37.67 29.89 18.30
N ALA A 162 37.28 30.44 17.13
CA ALA A 162 36.39 29.77 16.19
C ALA A 162 36.98 28.43 15.69
N LEU A 163 38.30 28.36 15.42
CA LEU A 163 38.99 27.14 15.01
C LEU A 163 38.99 26.06 16.12
N ILE A 164 39.23 26.49 17.37
CA ILE A 164 39.17 25.57 18.54
C ILE A 164 37.76 24.98 18.67
N LEU A 165 36.72 25.82 18.59
CA LEU A 165 35.34 25.37 18.65
C LEU A 165 34.97 24.45 17.47
N LEU A 166 35.47 24.77 16.26
CA LEU A 166 35.27 23.90 15.08
C LEU A 166 35.85 22.51 15.33
N THR A 167 37.04 22.44 15.93
CA THR A 167 37.72 21.16 16.24
C THR A 167 36.84 20.33 17.22
N VAL A 168 36.36 20.93 18.30
CA VAL A 168 35.45 20.24 19.26
C VAL A 168 34.16 19.83 18.57
N THR A 169 33.59 20.69 17.72
CA THR A 169 32.38 20.39 16.95
C THR A 169 32.55 19.20 15.99
N VAL A 170 33.69 19.12 15.31
CA VAL A 170 34.03 17.98 14.43
C VAL A 170 34.11 16.69 15.25
N VAL A 171 34.73 16.70 16.43
CA VAL A 171 34.79 15.53 17.32
C VAL A 171 33.36 15.14 17.78
N MET A 172 32.50 16.10 18.13
CA MET A 172 31.11 15.89 18.43
C MET A 172 30.36 15.25 17.25
N MET A 173 30.55 15.74 16.03
CA MET A 173 29.92 15.19 14.83
C MET A 173 30.34 13.73 14.58
N VAL A 174 31.62 13.40 14.73
CA VAL A 174 32.13 12.01 14.59
C VAL A 174 31.51 11.11 15.65
N PHE A 175 31.45 11.57 16.90
CA PHE A 175 30.77 10.84 17.98
C PHE A 175 29.29 10.60 17.65
N SER A 176 28.54 11.66 17.31
CA SER A 176 27.13 11.60 16.98
C SER A 176 26.85 10.66 15.81
N TYR A 177 27.65 10.72 14.75
CA TYR A 177 27.55 9.80 13.61
C TYR A 177 27.81 8.33 14.02
N SER A 178 28.82 8.08 14.84
CA SER A 178 29.14 6.73 15.33
C SER A 178 27.99 6.15 16.19
N GLN A 179 27.44 6.95 17.09
CA GLN A 179 26.32 6.52 17.94
C GLN A 179 25.02 6.34 17.13
N ASN A 180 24.76 7.21 16.15
CA ASN A 180 23.63 7.06 15.25
C ASN A 180 23.67 5.74 14.47
N LYS A 181 24.86 5.33 14.01
CA LYS A 181 25.02 4.02 13.34
C LYS A 181 24.68 2.86 14.28
N LYS A 182 25.03 2.91 15.55
CA LYS A 182 24.65 1.91 16.56
C LYS A 182 23.15 1.94 16.83
N MET A 183 22.58 3.12 17.00
CA MET A 183 21.16 3.33 17.25
C MET A 183 20.29 2.73 16.13
N ARG A 184 20.68 2.95 14.87
CA ARG A 184 20.01 2.32 13.72
C ARG A 184 20.00 0.80 13.79
N ARG A 185 21.13 0.19 14.17
CA ARG A 185 21.21 -1.26 14.28
C ARG A 185 20.24 -1.79 15.34
N THR A 186 20.22 -1.16 16.52
CA THR A 186 19.30 -1.56 17.59
C THR A 186 17.83 -1.29 17.25
N PHE A 187 17.52 -0.20 16.51
CA PHE A 187 16.18 0.05 16.00
C PHE A 187 15.71 -1.02 15.01
N MET A 188 16.56 -1.44 14.10
CA MET A 188 16.24 -2.51 13.13
C MET A 188 15.97 -3.84 13.85
N GLU A 189 16.77 -4.16 14.85
CA GLU A 189 16.58 -5.36 15.67
C GLU A 189 15.26 -5.30 16.46
N ASN A 190 14.96 -4.15 17.07
CA ASN A 190 13.71 -3.90 17.76
C ASN A 190 12.49 -4.07 16.81
N ARG A 191 12.56 -3.52 15.58
CA ARG A 191 11.51 -3.72 14.56
C ARG A 191 11.31 -5.19 14.19
N LYS A 192 12.38 -5.96 14.12
CA LYS A 192 12.29 -7.40 13.86
C LYS A 192 11.60 -8.13 15.02
N LYS A 193 11.95 -7.80 16.26
CA LYS A 193 11.37 -8.43 17.45
C LYS A 193 9.89 -8.07 17.65
N ILE A 194 9.49 -6.81 17.44
CA ILE A 194 8.05 -6.45 17.47
C ILE A 194 7.28 -7.13 16.34
N GLY A 195 7.91 -7.36 15.19
CA GLY A 195 7.32 -8.16 14.11
C GLY A 195 7.01 -9.59 14.55
N SER A 196 7.90 -10.24 15.33
CA SER A 196 7.66 -11.56 15.91
C SER A 196 6.51 -11.56 16.93
N VAL A 197 6.42 -10.53 17.78
CA VAL A 197 5.29 -10.35 18.71
C VAL A 197 3.98 -10.23 17.95
N ASN A 198 3.93 -9.40 16.90
CA ASN A 198 2.73 -9.22 16.08
C ASN A 198 2.30 -10.51 15.38
N ALA A 199 3.25 -11.29 14.86
CA ALA A 199 2.98 -12.59 14.24
C ALA A 199 2.39 -13.57 15.26
N SER A 200 2.96 -13.66 16.48
CA SER A 200 2.42 -14.49 17.56
C SER A 200 1.01 -14.08 17.96
N LEU A 201 0.75 -12.76 18.08
CA LEU A 201 -0.59 -12.25 18.39
C LEU A 201 -1.60 -12.57 17.29
N GLN A 202 -1.22 -12.36 16.03
CA GLN A 202 -2.09 -12.64 14.89
C GLN A 202 -2.46 -14.13 14.83
N ASP A 203 -1.52 -15.02 15.12
CA ASP A 203 -1.73 -16.47 15.11
C ASP A 203 -2.65 -16.88 16.24
N SER A 204 -2.34 -16.49 17.48
CA SER A 204 -3.12 -16.86 18.67
C SER A 204 -4.53 -16.25 18.65
N LEU A 205 -4.68 -14.96 18.30
CA LEU A 205 -5.99 -14.31 18.24
C LEU A 205 -6.80 -14.74 17.01
N GLY A 206 -6.15 -14.98 15.87
CA GLY A 206 -6.78 -15.55 14.68
C GLY A 206 -7.31 -16.95 14.91
N GLY A 207 -6.56 -17.76 15.68
CA GLY A 207 -6.89 -19.12 16.09
C GLY A 207 -7.65 -19.24 17.42
N ILE A 208 -8.17 -18.16 18.02
CA ILE A 208 -8.67 -18.16 19.40
C ILE A 208 -9.74 -19.23 19.68
N ARG A 209 -10.59 -19.52 18.70
CA ARG A 209 -11.60 -20.59 18.81
C ARG A 209 -10.95 -21.97 18.97
N VAL A 210 -9.84 -22.21 18.28
CA VAL A 210 -9.07 -23.47 18.40
C VAL A 210 -8.40 -23.52 19.76
N VAL A 211 -7.71 -22.45 20.16
CA VAL A 211 -7.06 -22.35 21.48
C VAL A 211 -8.04 -22.70 22.59
N GLN A 212 -9.21 -22.04 22.62
CA GLN A 212 -10.24 -22.26 23.63
C GLN A 212 -10.91 -23.64 23.52
N SER A 213 -11.09 -24.19 22.32
CA SER A 213 -11.70 -25.50 22.15
C SER A 213 -10.82 -26.65 22.68
N PHE A 214 -9.50 -26.43 22.71
CA PHE A 214 -8.53 -27.37 23.27
C PHE A 214 -8.06 -27.01 24.68
N ALA A 215 -8.57 -25.91 25.28
CA ALA A 215 -8.15 -25.40 26.59
C ALA A 215 -6.62 -25.22 26.70
N ASN A 216 -5.99 -24.65 25.66
CA ASN A 216 -4.56 -24.46 25.54
C ASN A 216 -4.12 -22.97 25.71
N GLU A 217 -4.89 -22.18 26.45
CA GLU A 217 -4.63 -20.75 26.69
C GLU A 217 -3.25 -20.52 27.31
N ASP A 218 -2.84 -21.37 28.26
CA ASP A 218 -1.54 -21.25 28.94
C ASP A 218 -0.36 -21.42 27.95
N ILE A 219 -0.49 -22.32 26.97
CA ILE A 219 0.53 -22.53 25.94
C ILE A 219 0.71 -21.26 25.09
N GLU A 220 -0.39 -20.64 24.69
CA GLU A 220 -0.32 -19.41 23.90
C GLU A 220 0.17 -18.20 24.71
N ILE A 221 -0.18 -18.12 26.02
CA ILE A 221 0.36 -17.12 26.95
C ILE A 221 1.88 -17.26 27.07
N ASP A 222 2.40 -18.49 27.22
CA ASP A 222 3.84 -18.74 27.31
C ASP A 222 4.58 -18.37 26.02
N LYS A 223 4.04 -18.71 24.85
CA LYS A 223 4.60 -18.29 23.54
C LYS A 223 4.66 -16.77 23.41
N PHE A 224 3.56 -16.10 23.77
CA PHE A 224 3.52 -14.64 23.75
C PHE A 224 4.54 -14.04 24.72
N ASN A 225 4.60 -14.53 25.96
CA ASN A 225 5.55 -14.07 26.97
C ASN A 225 6.99 -14.18 26.49
N HIS A 226 7.36 -15.30 25.84
CA HIS A 226 8.70 -15.49 25.29
C HIS A 226 9.03 -14.40 24.25
N SER A 227 8.17 -14.21 23.25
CA SER A 227 8.35 -13.18 22.21
C SER A 227 8.37 -11.76 22.79
N ASN A 228 7.52 -11.49 23.80
CA ASN A 228 7.42 -10.20 24.47
C ASN A 228 8.67 -9.88 25.29
N MET A 229 9.25 -10.88 25.96
CA MET A 229 10.50 -10.71 26.71
C MET A 229 11.70 -10.46 25.78
N GLU A 230 11.78 -11.14 24.64
CA GLU A 230 12.82 -10.86 23.63
C GLU A 230 12.70 -9.43 23.08
N PHE A 231 11.48 -8.97 22.82
CA PHE A 231 11.23 -7.59 22.41
C PHE A 231 11.61 -6.58 23.50
N LEU A 232 11.27 -6.87 24.78
CA LEU A 232 11.63 -6.02 25.91
C LEU A 232 13.14 -5.85 26.03
N GLU A 233 13.92 -6.93 25.92
CA GLU A 233 15.39 -6.82 25.98
C GLU A 233 15.96 -6.00 24.82
N SER A 234 15.48 -6.25 23.60
CA SER A 234 15.84 -5.44 22.43
C SER A 234 15.51 -3.95 22.63
N LYS A 235 14.39 -3.65 23.28
CA LYS A 235 13.96 -2.28 23.58
C LYS A 235 14.85 -1.63 24.64
N LYS A 236 15.26 -2.37 25.67
CA LYS A 236 16.22 -1.90 26.67
C LYS A 236 17.57 -1.55 26.05
N ASP A 237 18.08 -2.39 25.16
CA ASP A 237 19.33 -2.12 24.44
C ASP A 237 19.24 -0.88 23.57
N ASN A 238 18.11 -0.71 22.87
CA ASN A 238 17.85 0.50 22.11
C ASN A 238 17.87 1.76 22.99
N TYR A 239 17.22 1.73 24.14
CA TYR A 239 17.22 2.87 25.07
C TYR A 239 18.60 3.13 25.69
N ARG A 240 19.44 2.11 25.94
CA ARG A 240 20.83 2.30 26.38
C ARG A 240 21.66 3.06 25.34
N VAL A 241 21.52 2.68 24.06
CA VAL A 241 22.23 3.37 22.98
C VAL A 241 21.70 4.80 22.81
N MET A 242 20.38 5.01 22.88
CA MET A 242 19.74 6.33 22.82
C MET A 242 20.21 7.22 23.98
N GLY A 243 20.25 6.69 25.21
CA GLY A 243 20.77 7.41 26.37
C GLY A 243 22.24 7.82 26.21
N THR A 244 23.07 6.93 25.64
CA THR A 244 24.47 7.23 25.34
C THR A 244 24.60 8.33 24.28
N PHE A 245 23.78 8.31 23.24
CA PHE A 245 23.73 9.34 22.20
C PHE A 245 23.35 10.71 22.78
N GLN A 246 22.23 10.78 23.52
CA GLN A 246 21.74 12.03 24.11
C GLN A 246 22.70 12.58 25.19
N GLY A 247 23.15 11.70 26.10
CA GLY A 247 24.09 12.09 27.15
C GLY A 247 25.43 12.56 26.57
N GLY A 248 25.93 11.89 25.53
CA GLY A 248 27.14 12.30 24.86
C GLY A 248 27.02 13.64 24.11
N ASN A 249 25.91 13.88 23.41
CA ASN A 249 25.67 15.18 22.76
C ASN A 249 25.59 16.32 23.81
N ASN A 250 24.88 16.12 24.91
CA ASN A 250 24.82 17.08 26.00
C ASN A 250 26.22 17.34 26.62
N PHE A 251 27.03 16.28 26.77
CA PHE A 251 28.42 16.43 27.24
C PHE A 251 29.24 17.30 26.29
N PHE A 252 29.21 17.04 24.98
CA PHE A 252 29.92 17.84 24.00
C PHE A 252 29.43 19.29 23.94
N GLN A 253 28.12 19.52 24.06
CA GLN A 253 27.57 20.87 24.17
C GLN A 253 28.11 21.59 25.42
N GLY A 254 28.15 20.92 26.56
CA GLY A 254 28.79 21.44 27.77
C GLY A 254 30.29 21.72 27.57
N LEU A 255 30.98 20.80 26.88
CA LEU A 255 32.43 20.98 26.57
C LEU A 255 32.68 22.20 25.68
N LEU A 256 31.80 22.52 24.74
CA LEU A 256 31.89 23.74 23.93
C LEU A 256 31.82 25.00 24.82
N TYR A 257 30.90 25.03 25.81
CA TYR A 257 30.83 26.14 26.78
C TYR A 257 32.11 26.24 27.63
N VAL A 258 32.60 25.11 28.14
CA VAL A 258 33.86 25.08 28.92
C VAL A 258 35.04 25.55 28.05
N THR A 259 35.07 25.14 26.79
CA THR A 259 36.09 25.59 25.82
C THR A 259 36.10 27.10 25.61
N ILE A 260 34.89 27.71 25.48
CA ILE A 260 34.77 29.17 25.38
C ILE A 260 35.30 29.85 26.63
N ILE A 261 34.95 29.34 27.81
CA ILE A 261 35.37 29.96 29.08
C ILE A 261 36.89 29.86 29.26
N ILE A 262 37.50 28.68 29.02
CA ILE A 262 38.93 28.47 29.24
C ILE A 262 39.74 29.25 28.20
N PHE A 263 39.56 28.96 26.91
CA PHE A 263 40.38 29.56 25.84
C PHE A 263 40.04 31.04 25.64
N GLY A 264 38.75 31.39 25.70
CA GLY A 264 38.32 32.79 25.66
C GLY A 264 38.86 33.59 26.82
N GLY A 265 38.85 33.02 28.06
CA GLY A 265 39.47 33.64 29.22
C GLY A 265 40.98 33.85 29.07
N LEU A 266 41.71 32.86 28.48
CA LEU A 266 43.14 33.01 28.16
C LEU A 266 43.40 34.11 27.13
N PHE A 267 42.61 34.21 26.06
CA PHE A 267 42.72 35.27 25.07
C PHE A 267 42.38 36.66 25.63
N ILE A 268 41.43 36.74 26.59
CA ILE A 268 41.11 37.99 27.31
C ILE A 268 42.30 38.38 28.20
N ALA A 269 42.86 37.43 28.95
CA ALA A 269 44.02 37.70 29.82
C ALA A 269 45.24 38.20 29.05
N ASN A 270 45.41 37.73 27.82
CA ASN A 270 46.45 38.20 26.92
C ASN A 270 46.12 39.55 26.24
N GLY A 271 44.94 40.09 26.41
CA GLY A 271 44.48 41.32 25.77
C GLY A 271 44.01 41.18 24.31
N ASP A 272 43.89 39.93 23.81
CA ASP A 272 43.55 39.65 22.42
C ASP A 272 42.03 39.69 22.17
N LEU A 273 41.20 39.53 23.22
CA LEU A 273 39.75 39.38 23.10
C LEU A 273 38.99 40.26 24.11
N ASN A 274 37.91 40.88 23.64
CA ASN A 274 37.00 41.63 24.55
C ASN A 274 36.04 40.63 25.25
N PRO A 275 35.81 40.76 26.60
CA PRO A 275 34.88 39.89 27.35
C PRO A 275 33.47 39.76 26.78
N ILE A 276 32.94 40.80 26.13
CA ILE A 276 31.61 40.81 25.51
C ILE A 276 31.49 39.77 24.40
N VAL A 277 32.62 39.51 23.73
CA VAL A 277 32.69 38.53 22.63
C VAL A 277 32.41 37.10 23.11
N LEU A 278 32.76 36.77 24.38
CA LEU A 278 32.43 35.46 24.97
C LEU A 278 30.95 35.16 24.97
N ALA A 279 30.10 36.13 25.33
CA ALA A 279 28.65 35.97 25.28
C ALA A 279 28.15 35.71 23.86
N THR A 280 28.72 36.38 22.87
CA THR A 280 28.39 36.15 21.46
C THR A 280 28.74 34.74 21.03
N PHE A 281 29.93 34.24 21.34
CA PHE A 281 30.35 32.88 21.06
C PHE A 281 29.43 31.85 21.76
N ALA A 282 29.06 32.09 23.02
CA ALA A 282 28.15 31.21 23.76
C ALA A 282 26.75 31.13 23.13
N LEU A 283 26.23 32.25 22.62
CA LEU A 283 24.93 32.26 21.91
C LEU A 283 24.98 31.48 20.61
N TYR A 284 26.08 31.55 19.85
CA TYR A 284 26.24 30.80 18.62
C TYR A 284 26.29 29.29 18.83
N ILE A 285 26.73 28.78 20.00
CA ILE A 285 26.69 27.33 20.27
C ILE A 285 25.31 26.77 19.99
N ASN A 286 24.25 27.38 20.52
CA ASN A 286 22.87 26.90 20.30
C ASN A 286 22.46 26.99 18.82
N VAL A 287 22.97 27.99 18.07
CA VAL A 287 22.62 28.19 16.66
C VAL A 287 23.19 27.09 15.77
N PHE A 288 24.40 26.54 16.07
CA PHE A 288 25.00 25.50 15.22
C PHE A 288 24.89 24.08 15.80
N VAL A 289 24.67 23.89 17.12
CA VAL A 289 24.54 22.54 17.72
C VAL A 289 23.21 21.89 17.36
N SER A 290 22.10 22.60 17.52
CA SER A 290 20.77 22.05 17.18
C SER A 290 20.69 21.56 15.71
N PRO A 291 21.18 22.27 14.69
CA PRO A 291 21.25 21.74 13.33
C PRO A 291 22.06 20.45 13.16
N ILE A 292 23.09 20.22 13.99
CA ILE A 292 23.87 18.96 13.92
C ILE A 292 22.99 17.76 14.30
N GLU A 293 22.15 17.90 15.33
CA GLU A 293 21.21 16.86 15.73
C GLU A 293 20.19 16.56 14.62
N VAL A 294 19.66 17.62 13.99
CA VAL A 294 18.72 17.49 12.85
C VAL A 294 19.39 16.76 11.67
N LEU A 295 20.66 17.02 11.36
CA LEU A 295 21.38 16.30 10.29
C LEU A 295 21.59 14.82 10.60
N VAL A 296 21.71 14.46 11.87
CA VAL A 296 21.80 13.05 12.28
C VAL A 296 20.45 12.34 12.06
N GLU A 297 19.33 12.95 12.44
CA GLU A 297 17.99 12.42 12.23
C GLU A 297 17.63 12.37 10.72
N PHE A 298 18.04 13.38 9.95
CA PHE A 298 17.86 13.42 8.50
C PHE A 298 18.32 12.14 7.80
N THR A 299 19.40 11.53 8.28
CA THR A 299 19.92 10.32 7.65
C THR A 299 18.96 9.13 7.77
N GLU A 300 18.17 9.03 8.83
CA GLU A 300 17.14 8.00 8.97
C GLU A 300 15.96 8.28 8.04
N MET A 301 15.49 9.52 8.04
CA MET A 301 14.40 9.98 7.18
C MET A 301 14.73 9.75 5.69
N PHE A 302 15.97 10.10 5.27
CA PHE A 302 16.45 9.84 3.91
C PHE A 302 16.40 8.36 3.56
N GLN A 303 16.84 7.46 4.45
CA GLN A 303 16.85 6.03 4.16
C GLN A 303 15.42 5.46 4.06
N LYS A 304 14.51 5.86 4.97
CA LYS A 304 13.11 5.42 4.92
C LYS A 304 12.43 5.92 3.65
N GLY A 305 12.49 7.22 3.39
CA GLY A 305 11.86 7.83 2.22
C GLY A 305 12.42 7.30 0.91
N PHE A 306 13.74 7.19 0.77
CA PHE A 306 14.37 6.67 -0.44
C PHE A 306 14.11 5.18 -0.67
N SER A 307 14.10 4.37 0.40
CA SER A 307 13.75 2.95 0.32
C SER A 307 12.27 2.76 -0.03
N GLY A 308 11.38 3.56 0.57
CA GLY A 308 9.97 3.59 0.21
C GLY A 308 9.77 3.95 -1.26
N PHE A 309 10.47 4.99 -1.74
CA PHE A 309 10.39 5.40 -3.14
C PHE A 309 10.89 4.33 -4.12
N ARG A 310 11.91 3.56 -3.78
CA ARG A 310 12.34 2.42 -4.59
C ARG A 310 11.24 1.36 -4.72
N ARG A 311 10.57 1.01 -3.60
CA ARG A 311 9.43 0.06 -3.63
C ARG A 311 8.24 0.60 -4.41
N PHE A 312 7.97 1.90 -4.32
CA PHE A 312 6.99 2.59 -5.16
C PHE A 312 7.37 2.47 -6.64
N GLU A 313 8.62 2.77 -7.00
CA GLU A 313 9.12 2.69 -8.38
C GLU A 313 9.09 1.26 -8.94
N GLU A 314 9.36 0.23 -8.12
CA GLU A 314 9.22 -1.18 -8.51
C GLU A 314 7.81 -1.45 -9.03
N VAL A 315 6.77 -1.06 -8.28
CA VAL A 315 5.37 -1.25 -8.70
C VAL A 315 5.03 -0.42 -9.94
N MET A 316 5.48 0.83 -9.99
CA MET A 316 5.22 1.72 -11.13
C MET A 316 5.92 1.30 -12.42
N ASN A 317 6.98 0.51 -12.33
CA ASN A 317 7.69 -0.05 -13.49
C ASN A 317 7.17 -1.43 -13.89
N GLU A 318 6.32 -2.06 -13.06
CA GLU A 318 5.71 -3.34 -13.39
C GLU A 318 4.85 -3.22 -14.63
N VAL A 319 5.14 -4.02 -15.64
CA VAL A 319 4.38 -4.04 -16.88
C VAL A 319 3.31 -5.12 -16.75
N PRO A 320 2.01 -4.76 -16.84
CA PRO A 320 0.96 -5.77 -16.82
C PRO A 320 1.17 -6.80 -17.94
N GLU A 321 1.19 -8.09 -17.59
CA GLU A 321 1.33 -9.19 -18.55
C GLU A 321 0.16 -9.22 -19.54
N ILE A 322 -1.04 -8.89 -19.06
CA ILE A 322 -2.27 -8.87 -19.84
C ILE A 322 -2.67 -7.41 -20.13
N GLN A 323 -2.63 -7.05 -21.41
CA GLN A 323 -2.98 -5.72 -21.90
C GLN A 323 -3.78 -5.83 -23.19
N ASP A 324 -4.54 -4.79 -23.50
CA ASP A 324 -5.15 -4.67 -24.82
C ASP A 324 -4.06 -4.50 -25.88
N SER A 325 -4.18 -5.23 -26.97
CA SER A 325 -3.29 -5.04 -28.12
C SER A 325 -3.52 -3.64 -28.71
N LYS A 326 -2.50 -3.08 -29.38
CA LYS A 326 -2.61 -1.73 -29.99
C LYS A 326 -3.77 -1.60 -31.00
N ASN A 327 -4.19 -2.71 -31.57
CA ASN A 327 -5.25 -2.79 -32.58
C ASN A 327 -6.48 -3.54 -32.05
N ALA A 328 -6.61 -3.71 -30.71
CA ALA A 328 -7.76 -4.38 -30.12
C ALA A 328 -9.06 -3.69 -30.48
N LYS A 329 -10.04 -4.47 -30.91
CA LYS A 329 -11.40 -4.02 -31.23
C LYS A 329 -12.36 -4.50 -30.16
N ASP A 330 -13.49 -3.84 -30.01
CA ASP A 330 -14.51 -4.35 -29.12
C ASP A 330 -15.15 -5.61 -29.70
N LEU A 331 -15.46 -6.55 -28.82
CA LEU A 331 -16.17 -7.78 -29.16
C LEU A 331 -17.66 -7.44 -29.32
N GLU A 332 -18.12 -7.36 -30.58
CA GLU A 332 -19.48 -6.95 -30.94
C GLU A 332 -20.34 -8.14 -31.40
N ASN A 333 -21.68 -8.02 -31.25
CA ASN A 333 -22.66 -8.99 -31.73
C ASN A 333 -22.40 -10.43 -31.27
N VAL A 334 -22.09 -10.60 -29.98
CA VAL A 334 -21.72 -11.88 -29.41
C VAL A 334 -22.90 -12.85 -29.43
N SER A 335 -22.75 -13.95 -30.17
CA SER A 335 -23.63 -15.11 -30.16
C SER A 335 -23.27 -16.07 -29.03
N GLY A 336 -21.97 -16.27 -28.80
CA GLY A 336 -21.40 -17.05 -27.73
C GLY A 336 -20.84 -18.42 -28.14
N ASN A 337 -20.42 -18.59 -29.40
CA ASN A 337 -19.62 -19.76 -29.78
C ASN A 337 -18.20 -19.60 -29.19
N ILE A 338 -17.65 -20.67 -28.64
CA ILE A 338 -16.33 -20.64 -27.99
C ILE A 338 -15.48 -21.76 -28.58
N ASP A 339 -14.28 -21.41 -29.03
CA ASP A 339 -13.31 -22.36 -29.55
C ASP A 339 -12.02 -22.29 -28.72
N PHE A 340 -11.63 -23.42 -28.14
CA PHE A 340 -10.28 -23.65 -27.61
C PHE A 340 -9.52 -24.47 -28.64
N ASP A 341 -8.46 -23.92 -29.22
CA ASP A 341 -7.71 -24.49 -30.33
C ASP A 341 -6.27 -24.75 -29.87
N HIS A 342 -5.94 -26.04 -29.65
CA HIS A 342 -4.65 -26.50 -29.13
C HIS A 342 -4.14 -25.74 -27.90
N VAL A 343 -5.03 -25.51 -26.92
CA VAL A 343 -4.75 -24.68 -25.74
C VAL A 343 -3.89 -25.44 -24.73
N SER A 344 -2.72 -24.87 -24.42
CA SER A 344 -1.87 -25.30 -23.32
C SER A 344 -1.56 -24.12 -22.39
N PHE A 345 -1.43 -24.40 -21.09
CA PHE A 345 -1.14 -23.39 -20.09
C PHE A 345 -0.34 -23.94 -18.90
N GLN A 346 0.56 -23.09 -18.38
CA GLN A 346 1.34 -23.34 -17.18
C GLN A 346 1.47 -22.05 -16.35
N TYR A 347 1.35 -22.13 -15.02
CA TYR A 347 1.57 -20.98 -14.15
C TYR A 347 3.04 -20.65 -13.96
N THR A 348 3.89 -21.66 -13.92
CA THR A 348 5.34 -21.57 -13.83
C THR A 348 5.96 -22.55 -14.85
N GLU A 349 7.24 -22.35 -15.20
CA GLU A 349 7.93 -23.18 -16.23
C GLU A 349 7.89 -24.70 -15.96
N ASN A 350 7.66 -25.10 -14.70
CA ASN A 350 7.69 -26.51 -14.29
C ASN A 350 6.31 -27.08 -13.94
N GLU A 351 5.22 -26.30 -14.04
CA GLU A 351 3.88 -26.71 -13.60
C GLU A 351 2.86 -26.59 -14.73
N LYS A 352 2.87 -27.58 -15.63
CA LYS A 352 1.89 -27.68 -16.71
C LYS A 352 0.53 -28.06 -16.11
N VAL A 353 -0.49 -27.24 -16.36
CA VAL A 353 -1.84 -27.42 -15.80
C VAL A 353 -2.83 -27.84 -16.89
N ILE A 354 -2.66 -27.34 -18.11
CA ILE A 354 -3.50 -27.66 -19.26
C ILE A 354 -2.60 -28.05 -20.40
N ASP A 355 -2.90 -29.17 -21.07
CA ASP A 355 -2.14 -29.67 -22.20
C ASP A 355 -3.05 -29.99 -23.38
N ASP A 356 -2.81 -29.29 -24.50
CA ASP A 356 -3.41 -29.53 -25.81
C ASP A 356 -4.94 -29.71 -25.83
N VAL A 357 -5.66 -28.83 -25.14
CA VAL A 357 -7.12 -28.85 -25.08
C VAL A 357 -7.72 -28.31 -26.37
N ASN A 358 -8.51 -29.15 -27.05
CA ASN A 358 -9.31 -28.81 -28.20
C ASN A 358 -10.79 -28.96 -27.90
N LEU A 359 -11.50 -27.82 -27.77
CA LEU A 359 -12.91 -27.82 -27.35
C LEU A 359 -13.69 -26.77 -28.13
N HIS A 360 -14.76 -27.19 -28.75
CA HIS A 360 -15.71 -26.31 -29.42
C HIS A 360 -17.05 -26.36 -28.67
N ILE A 361 -17.59 -25.18 -28.32
CA ILE A 361 -18.86 -24.99 -27.58
C ILE A 361 -19.76 -24.12 -28.46
N LYS A 362 -20.94 -24.62 -28.81
CA LYS A 362 -21.91 -23.86 -29.62
C LYS A 362 -22.61 -22.78 -28.80
N ALA A 363 -23.03 -21.72 -29.48
CA ALA A 363 -23.84 -20.68 -28.85
C ALA A 363 -25.10 -21.26 -28.20
N GLY A 364 -25.30 -20.94 -26.92
CA GLY A 364 -26.44 -21.42 -26.12
C GLY A 364 -26.29 -22.81 -25.51
N GLU A 365 -25.18 -23.51 -25.78
CA GLU A 365 -24.88 -24.84 -25.24
C GLU A 365 -24.45 -24.77 -23.78
N LYS A 366 -24.83 -25.78 -23.00
CA LYS A 366 -24.46 -25.91 -21.59
C LYS A 366 -23.51 -27.09 -21.44
N ILE A 367 -22.25 -26.79 -21.13
CA ILE A 367 -21.26 -27.84 -20.85
C ILE A 367 -20.95 -27.96 -19.36
N ALA A 368 -20.67 -29.19 -18.93
CA ALA A 368 -20.17 -29.48 -17.60
C ALA A 368 -18.72 -29.95 -17.66
N LEU A 369 -17.81 -29.24 -16.97
CA LEU A 369 -16.43 -29.67 -16.80
C LEU A 369 -16.32 -30.57 -15.57
N VAL A 370 -15.86 -31.80 -15.74
CA VAL A 370 -15.73 -32.82 -14.71
C VAL A 370 -14.28 -33.32 -14.64
N GLY A 371 -13.79 -33.61 -13.44
CA GLY A 371 -12.46 -34.13 -13.22
C GLY A 371 -11.99 -33.91 -11.78
N PRO A 372 -10.84 -34.48 -11.38
CA PRO A 372 -10.31 -34.36 -10.03
C PRO A 372 -9.96 -32.91 -9.66
N SER A 373 -9.81 -32.64 -8.36
CA SER A 373 -9.30 -31.35 -7.92
C SER A 373 -7.89 -31.11 -8.50
N GLY A 374 -7.61 -29.90 -8.95
CA GLY A 374 -6.33 -29.56 -9.58
C GLY A 374 -6.20 -29.93 -11.07
N SER A 375 -7.26 -30.47 -11.71
CA SER A 375 -7.23 -30.86 -13.13
C SER A 375 -7.32 -29.71 -14.14
N GLY A 376 -7.25 -28.45 -13.72
CA GLY A 376 -7.25 -27.29 -14.62
C GLY A 376 -8.63 -26.73 -15.01
N LYS A 377 -9.76 -27.24 -14.49
CA LYS A 377 -11.12 -26.74 -14.81
C LYS A 377 -11.27 -25.23 -14.56
N THR A 378 -10.92 -24.78 -13.38
CA THR A 378 -10.96 -23.34 -13.02
C THR A 378 -9.95 -22.53 -13.84
N THR A 379 -8.81 -23.12 -14.16
CA THR A 379 -7.80 -22.50 -15.02
C THR A 379 -8.34 -22.28 -16.44
N LEU A 380 -9.03 -23.28 -17.04
CA LEU A 380 -9.64 -23.16 -18.36
C LEU A 380 -10.66 -22.00 -18.41
N CYS A 381 -11.48 -21.87 -17.38
CA CYS A 381 -12.43 -20.76 -17.22
C CYS A 381 -11.72 -19.39 -17.05
N SER A 382 -10.59 -19.37 -16.33
CA SER A 382 -9.77 -18.18 -16.14
C SER A 382 -9.11 -17.71 -17.43
N LEU A 383 -8.69 -18.66 -18.29
CA LEU A 383 -8.14 -18.36 -19.61
C LEU A 383 -9.19 -17.77 -20.55
N LEU A 384 -10.45 -18.27 -20.53
CA LEU A 384 -11.54 -17.69 -21.31
C LEU A 384 -11.83 -16.25 -20.93
N SER A 385 -11.76 -15.90 -19.63
CA SER A 385 -11.90 -14.53 -19.12
C SER A 385 -10.64 -13.66 -19.35
N ARG A 386 -9.60 -14.26 -19.95
CA ARG A 386 -8.28 -13.67 -20.16
C ARG A 386 -7.72 -13.02 -18.87
N PHE A 387 -7.78 -13.78 -17.76
CA PHE A 387 -7.06 -13.45 -16.54
C PHE A 387 -5.58 -13.84 -16.67
N TYR A 388 -5.31 -14.83 -17.51
CA TYR A 388 -4.00 -15.27 -17.98
C TYR A 388 -4.06 -15.49 -19.49
N ASP A 389 -2.94 -15.38 -20.19
CA ASP A 389 -2.83 -15.74 -21.60
C ASP A 389 -2.38 -17.20 -21.74
N VAL A 390 -2.87 -17.88 -22.77
CA VAL A 390 -2.45 -19.24 -23.11
C VAL A 390 -0.97 -19.28 -23.45
N THR A 391 -0.28 -20.35 -23.03
CA THR A 391 1.13 -20.58 -23.38
C THR A 391 1.26 -21.00 -24.86
N ASN A 392 0.38 -21.89 -25.32
CA ASN A 392 0.26 -22.30 -26.72
C ASN A 392 -1.21 -22.35 -27.12
N GLY A 393 -1.47 -22.29 -28.44
CA GLY A 393 -2.81 -22.33 -28.97
C GLY A 393 -3.53 -20.98 -28.96
N SER A 394 -4.86 -21.02 -29.12
CA SER A 394 -5.70 -19.83 -29.12
C SER A 394 -7.10 -20.11 -28.57
N ILE A 395 -7.73 -19.06 -28.00
CA ILE A 395 -9.13 -19.08 -27.60
C ILE A 395 -9.86 -18.04 -28.44
N ARG A 396 -11.00 -18.44 -29.02
CA ARG A 396 -11.81 -17.56 -29.84
C ARG A 396 -13.26 -17.55 -29.37
N ILE A 397 -13.88 -16.39 -29.50
CA ILE A 397 -15.32 -16.21 -29.29
C ILE A 397 -15.91 -15.71 -30.60
N ASP A 398 -16.88 -16.44 -31.15
CA ASP A 398 -17.49 -16.19 -32.47
C ASP A 398 -16.42 -15.94 -33.57
N GLY A 399 -15.36 -16.78 -33.57
CA GLY A 399 -14.25 -16.73 -34.50
C GLY A 399 -13.20 -15.63 -34.23
N GLN A 400 -13.44 -14.72 -33.27
CA GLN A 400 -12.51 -13.66 -32.92
C GLN A 400 -11.58 -14.11 -31.77
N ASN A 401 -10.27 -13.97 -31.95
CA ASN A 401 -9.31 -14.32 -30.92
C ASN A 401 -9.43 -13.36 -29.73
N ILE A 402 -9.53 -13.89 -28.50
CA ILE A 402 -9.66 -13.08 -27.28
C ILE A 402 -8.45 -12.17 -27.02
N LYS A 403 -7.28 -12.42 -27.66
CA LYS A 403 -6.10 -11.54 -27.59
C LYS A 403 -6.24 -10.28 -28.43
N ASP A 404 -7.11 -10.30 -29.45
CA ASP A 404 -7.30 -9.21 -30.40
C ASP A 404 -8.50 -8.31 -30.06
N VAL A 405 -9.22 -8.63 -28.98
CA VAL A 405 -10.34 -7.81 -28.49
C VAL A 405 -10.00 -7.08 -27.20
N THR A 406 -10.72 -5.98 -26.91
CA THR A 406 -10.50 -5.23 -25.66
C THR A 406 -10.96 -6.06 -24.47
N LEU A 407 -10.17 -6.03 -23.38
CA LEU A 407 -10.50 -6.73 -22.13
C LEU A 407 -11.86 -6.31 -21.56
N LYS A 408 -12.20 -5.02 -21.74
CA LYS A 408 -13.47 -4.48 -21.28
C LYS A 408 -14.65 -5.11 -22.02
N SER A 409 -14.60 -5.19 -23.36
CA SER A 409 -15.66 -5.80 -24.16
C SER A 409 -15.74 -7.31 -23.94
N LEU A 410 -14.61 -8.00 -23.88
CA LEU A 410 -14.53 -9.44 -23.57
C LEU A 410 -15.22 -9.74 -22.22
N ARG A 411 -14.75 -9.09 -21.16
CA ARG A 411 -15.25 -9.33 -19.80
C ARG A 411 -16.68 -8.84 -19.59
N SER A 412 -17.18 -7.87 -20.36
CA SER A 412 -18.58 -7.45 -20.29
C SER A 412 -19.52 -8.55 -20.80
N ASN A 413 -19.09 -9.37 -21.75
CA ASN A 413 -19.85 -10.47 -22.33
C ASN A 413 -19.75 -11.78 -21.55
N ILE A 414 -18.87 -11.88 -20.56
CA ILE A 414 -18.69 -13.07 -19.71
C ILE A 414 -19.19 -12.75 -18.30
N GLY A 415 -20.10 -13.59 -17.77
CA GLY A 415 -20.57 -13.56 -16.38
C GLY A 415 -19.93 -14.68 -15.59
N LEU A 416 -19.35 -14.37 -14.44
CA LEU A 416 -18.72 -15.35 -13.56
C LEU A 416 -19.50 -15.41 -12.25
N VAL A 417 -19.97 -16.60 -11.88
CA VAL A 417 -20.52 -16.91 -10.55
C VAL A 417 -19.49 -17.78 -9.85
N GLN A 418 -18.82 -17.22 -8.86
CA GLN A 418 -17.75 -17.87 -8.11
C GLN A 418 -18.27 -18.65 -6.92
N GLN A 419 -17.53 -19.67 -6.49
CA GLN A 419 -17.77 -20.43 -5.26
C GLN A 419 -17.70 -19.51 -4.04
N ASP A 420 -16.58 -18.78 -3.88
CA ASP A 420 -16.39 -17.82 -2.81
C ASP A 420 -16.87 -16.43 -3.23
N VAL A 421 -18.03 -16.04 -2.73
CA VAL A 421 -18.64 -14.76 -3.07
C VAL A 421 -18.00 -13.63 -2.28
N TYR A 422 -17.43 -12.68 -3.01
CA TYR A 422 -16.94 -11.42 -2.44
C TYR A 422 -18.01 -10.33 -2.52
N LEU A 423 -18.44 -9.81 -1.37
CA LEU A 423 -19.28 -8.61 -1.28
C LEU A 423 -18.44 -7.44 -0.79
N PHE A 424 -18.54 -6.32 -1.51
CA PHE A 424 -17.91 -5.07 -1.10
C PHE A 424 -18.63 -4.48 0.12
N THR A 425 -17.87 -3.78 0.93
CA THR A 425 -18.42 -2.98 2.03
C THR A 425 -19.35 -1.91 1.46
N GLY A 426 -20.62 -1.96 1.84
CA GLY A 426 -21.68 -1.11 1.29
C GLY A 426 -23.06 -1.73 1.47
N THR A 427 -24.06 -1.15 0.81
CA THR A 427 -25.44 -1.64 0.85
C THR A 427 -25.66 -2.83 -0.09
N ILE A 428 -26.76 -3.56 0.10
CA ILE A 428 -27.16 -4.64 -0.82
C ILE A 428 -27.38 -4.06 -2.23
N GLU A 429 -28.02 -2.90 -2.33
CA GLU A 429 -28.23 -2.21 -3.62
C GLU A 429 -26.92 -1.94 -4.35
N GLN A 430 -25.95 -1.34 -3.67
CA GLN A 430 -24.62 -1.08 -4.24
C GLN A 430 -23.91 -2.35 -4.70
N ASN A 431 -24.06 -3.42 -3.92
CA ASN A 431 -23.49 -4.72 -4.27
C ASN A 431 -24.13 -5.34 -5.51
N ILE A 432 -25.45 -5.23 -5.71
CA ILE A 432 -26.12 -5.71 -6.94
C ILE A 432 -25.79 -4.78 -8.12
N ALA A 433 -25.82 -3.45 -7.92
CA ALA A 433 -25.51 -2.45 -8.93
C ALA A 433 -24.07 -2.57 -9.51
N TYR A 434 -23.16 -3.23 -8.76
CA TYR A 434 -21.81 -3.52 -9.25
C TYR A 434 -21.79 -4.33 -10.56
N GLY A 435 -22.83 -5.13 -10.82
CA GLY A 435 -23.01 -5.87 -12.08
C GLY A 435 -23.16 -4.95 -13.30
N ARG A 436 -23.78 -3.78 -13.14
CA ARG A 436 -23.92 -2.73 -14.16
C ARG A 436 -24.04 -1.37 -13.48
N PRO A 437 -22.93 -0.62 -13.36
CA PRO A 437 -22.93 0.72 -12.79
C PRO A 437 -23.91 1.64 -13.53
N GLY A 438 -24.68 2.42 -12.76
CA GLY A 438 -25.70 3.33 -13.32
C GLY A 438 -27.07 2.66 -13.60
N ALA A 439 -27.27 1.40 -13.22
CA ALA A 439 -28.58 0.76 -13.29
C ALA A 439 -29.60 1.45 -12.37
N SER A 440 -30.86 1.54 -12.81
CA SER A 440 -31.94 2.10 -11.98
C SER A 440 -32.31 1.13 -10.84
N HIS A 441 -32.92 1.68 -9.78
CA HIS A 441 -33.45 0.85 -8.68
C HIS A 441 -34.41 -0.24 -9.18
N GLU A 442 -35.26 0.07 -10.14
CA GLU A 442 -36.21 -0.88 -10.72
C GLU A 442 -35.50 -2.06 -11.41
N GLU A 443 -34.41 -1.80 -12.13
CA GLU A 443 -33.60 -2.83 -12.77
C GLU A 443 -32.91 -3.71 -11.73
N ILE A 444 -32.41 -3.11 -10.64
CA ILE A 444 -31.80 -3.82 -9.51
C ILE A 444 -32.83 -4.73 -8.84
N VAL A 445 -34.04 -4.23 -8.56
CA VAL A 445 -35.15 -5.02 -7.99
C VAL A 445 -35.54 -6.18 -8.93
N LYS A 446 -35.60 -5.93 -10.25
CA LYS A 446 -35.87 -6.98 -11.24
C LYS A 446 -34.82 -8.09 -11.23
N ALA A 447 -33.54 -7.70 -11.13
CA ALA A 447 -32.44 -8.66 -11.02
C ALA A 447 -32.51 -9.46 -9.71
N ALA A 448 -32.80 -8.80 -8.59
CA ALA A 448 -32.95 -9.42 -7.29
C ALA A 448 -34.15 -10.41 -7.24
N LYS A 449 -35.26 -10.08 -7.89
CA LYS A 449 -36.41 -10.99 -8.04
C LYS A 449 -36.01 -12.24 -8.83
N LYS A 450 -35.29 -12.09 -9.95
CA LYS A 450 -34.81 -13.25 -10.74
C LYS A 450 -33.82 -14.13 -9.96
N ALA A 451 -33.05 -13.54 -9.06
CA ALA A 451 -32.12 -14.27 -8.19
C ALA A 451 -32.79 -14.81 -6.91
N ASN A 452 -34.13 -14.69 -6.77
CA ASN A 452 -34.90 -15.12 -5.59
C ASN A 452 -34.35 -14.55 -4.26
N ILE A 453 -33.85 -13.29 -4.24
CA ILE A 453 -33.34 -12.63 -3.03
C ILE A 453 -34.19 -11.41 -2.62
N HIS A 454 -35.11 -10.94 -3.47
CA HIS A 454 -35.94 -9.76 -3.25
C HIS A 454 -36.74 -9.83 -1.94
N ASP A 455 -37.47 -10.91 -1.71
CA ASP A 455 -38.37 -11.05 -0.53
C ASP A 455 -37.56 -11.04 0.77
N PHE A 456 -36.38 -11.67 0.77
CA PHE A 456 -35.43 -11.56 1.87
C PHE A 456 -34.97 -10.11 2.08
N ILE A 457 -34.59 -9.41 1.03
CA ILE A 457 -34.15 -8.00 1.13
C ILE A 457 -35.27 -7.15 1.73
N MET A 458 -36.51 -7.34 1.29
CA MET A 458 -37.69 -6.61 1.78
C MET A 458 -38.07 -6.97 3.22
N SER A 459 -37.64 -8.12 3.73
CA SER A 459 -37.83 -8.48 5.14
C SER A 459 -36.85 -7.79 6.09
N LEU A 460 -35.80 -7.16 5.56
CA LEU A 460 -34.83 -6.42 6.35
C LEU A 460 -35.33 -5.01 6.67
N PRO A 461 -35.01 -4.44 7.84
CA PRO A 461 -35.49 -3.11 8.25
C PRO A 461 -35.20 -1.99 7.25
N GLU A 462 -34.04 -2.03 6.60
CA GLU A 462 -33.59 -1.02 5.66
C GLU A 462 -33.71 -1.47 4.18
N GLY A 463 -34.28 -2.67 3.94
CA GLY A 463 -34.46 -3.22 2.60
C GLY A 463 -33.16 -3.23 1.80
N TYR A 464 -33.18 -2.68 0.60
CA TYR A 464 -32.00 -2.57 -0.29
C TYR A 464 -30.87 -1.70 0.27
N ASN A 465 -31.16 -0.79 1.22
CA ASN A 465 -30.15 0.06 1.88
C ASN A 465 -29.46 -0.66 3.04
N THR A 466 -29.82 -1.90 3.34
CA THR A 466 -29.18 -2.69 4.39
C THR A 466 -27.70 -2.86 4.11
N PHE A 467 -26.87 -2.51 5.10
CA PHE A 467 -25.41 -2.58 5.02
C PHE A 467 -24.90 -4.02 5.20
N CYS A 468 -24.13 -4.52 4.22
CA CYS A 468 -23.66 -5.91 4.19
C CYS A 468 -22.55 -6.23 5.21
N GLY A 469 -21.85 -5.23 5.73
CA GLY A 469 -20.62 -5.42 6.50
C GLY A 469 -19.41 -5.76 5.62
N GLU A 470 -18.25 -5.90 6.27
CA GLU A 470 -17.03 -6.31 5.58
C GLU A 470 -17.20 -7.74 5.02
N ARG A 471 -16.92 -7.93 3.72
CA ARG A 471 -17.10 -9.20 3.00
C ARG A 471 -18.47 -9.84 3.21
N GLY A 472 -19.48 -9.03 3.52
CA GLY A 472 -20.84 -9.53 3.74
C GLY A 472 -21.01 -10.37 5.02
N THR A 473 -20.26 -10.10 6.08
CA THR A 473 -20.29 -10.87 7.34
C THR A 473 -21.67 -10.97 8.01
N ARG A 474 -22.59 -10.07 7.64
CA ARG A 474 -23.97 -10.04 8.17
C ARG A 474 -24.94 -10.95 7.39
N LEU A 475 -24.48 -11.60 6.33
CA LEU A 475 -25.32 -12.41 5.44
C LEU A 475 -24.87 -13.88 5.46
N SER A 476 -25.83 -14.79 5.32
CA SER A 476 -25.55 -16.22 5.16
C SER A 476 -24.88 -16.50 3.80
N GLY A 477 -24.21 -17.65 3.67
CA GLY A 477 -23.60 -18.08 2.40
C GLY A 477 -24.58 -18.06 1.23
N GLY A 478 -25.78 -18.59 1.42
CA GLY A 478 -26.84 -18.61 0.40
C GLY A 478 -27.36 -17.22 0.03
N GLN A 479 -27.42 -16.29 0.98
CA GLN A 479 -27.80 -14.90 0.71
C GLN A 479 -26.72 -14.18 -0.12
N LYS A 480 -25.44 -14.35 0.23
CA LYS A 480 -24.30 -13.82 -0.55
C LYS A 480 -24.34 -14.36 -1.97
N GLN A 481 -24.55 -15.67 -2.13
CA GLN A 481 -24.58 -16.31 -3.44
C GLN A 481 -25.71 -15.74 -4.31
N ARG A 482 -26.91 -15.56 -3.76
CA ARG A 482 -28.04 -14.97 -4.49
C ARG A 482 -27.81 -13.52 -4.88
N ILE A 483 -27.11 -12.72 -4.05
CA ILE A 483 -26.67 -11.36 -4.41
C ILE A 483 -25.68 -11.41 -5.57
N SER A 484 -24.72 -12.35 -5.57
CA SER A 484 -23.79 -12.55 -6.69
C SER A 484 -24.53 -12.93 -7.98
N ILE A 485 -25.51 -13.82 -7.90
CA ILE A 485 -26.36 -14.19 -9.03
C ILE A 485 -27.17 -12.98 -9.54
N ALA A 486 -27.69 -12.13 -8.64
CA ALA A 486 -28.37 -10.89 -9.01
C ALA A 486 -27.44 -9.92 -9.77
N ARG A 487 -26.15 -9.81 -9.38
CA ARG A 487 -25.14 -9.06 -10.16
C ARG A 487 -25.05 -9.55 -11.60
N VAL A 488 -25.01 -10.85 -11.80
CA VAL A 488 -24.89 -11.45 -13.13
C VAL A 488 -26.17 -11.29 -13.94
N PHE A 489 -27.35 -11.40 -13.33
CA PHE A 489 -28.63 -11.08 -13.99
C PHE A 489 -28.68 -9.63 -14.47
N LEU A 490 -28.18 -8.68 -13.64
CA LEU A 490 -28.13 -7.26 -13.99
C LEU A 490 -27.14 -6.98 -15.12
N LYS A 491 -25.98 -7.65 -15.11
CA LYS A 491 -24.96 -7.59 -16.15
C LYS A 491 -25.45 -8.14 -17.49
N ASN A 492 -26.26 -9.19 -17.48
CA ASN A 492 -26.87 -9.85 -18.62
C ASN A 492 -25.86 -10.32 -19.72
N PRO A 493 -24.84 -11.09 -19.37
CA PRO A 493 -23.81 -11.55 -20.32
C PRO A 493 -24.33 -12.63 -21.25
N LYS A 494 -23.64 -12.87 -22.38
CA LYS A 494 -23.92 -13.96 -23.32
C LYS A 494 -23.29 -15.28 -22.94
N ILE A 495 -22.17 -15.23 -22.26
CA ILE A 495 -21.41 -16.39 -21.80
C ILE A 495 -21.42 -16.42 -20.28
N LEU A 496 -21.67 -17.58 -19.69
CA LEU A 496 -21.66 -17.80 -18.26
C LEU A 496 -20.61 -18.82 -17.85
N ILE A 497 -19.90 -18.51 -16.80
CA ILE A 497 -19.03 -19.45 -16.09
C ILE A 497 -19.60 -19.62 -14.69
N LEU A 498 -19.93 -20.85 -14.34
CA LEU A 498 -20.50 -21.21 -13.04
C LEU A 498 -19.52 -22.12 -12.32
N ASP A 499 -18.90 -21.60 -11.25
CA ASP A 499 -17.93 -22.34 -10.44
C ASP A 499 -18.59 -22.73 -9.12
N GLU A 500 -18.94 -24.01 -8.97
CA GLU A 500 -19.50 -24.69 -7.80
C GLU A 500 -20.30 -23.82 -6.81
N ALA A 501 -21.33 -23.19 -7.30
CA ALA A 501 -22.08 -22.15 -6.58
C ALA A 501 -22.84 -22.62 -5.30
N THR A 502 -22.71 -23.89 -4.83
CA THR A 502 -23.64 -24.46 -3.83
C THR A 502 -22.99 -25.35 -2.76
N SER A 503 -21.69 -25.48 -2.64
CA SER A 503 -20.99 -26.51 -1.86
C SER A 503 -21.11 -26.44 -0.32
N ALA A 504 -21.69 -25.38 0.25
CA ALA A 504 -21.78 -25.20 1.72
C ALA A 504 -23.16 -24.72 2.19
N LEU A 505 -24.24 -25.09 1.48
CA LEU A 505 -25.57 -24.56 1.71
C LEU A 505 -26.54 -25.65 2.25
N ASP A 506 -27.53 -25.20 2.99
CA ASP A 506 -28.66 -26.05 3.35
C ASP A 506 -29.51 -26.42 2.12
N ASN A 507 -30.20 -27.55 2.15
CA ASN A 507 -30.94 -28.12 1.03
C ASN A 507 -31.97 -27.17 0.42
N GLU A 508 -32.63 -26.32 1.24
CA GLU A 508 -33.62 -25.36 0.76
C GLU A 508 -32.96 -24.19 0.00
N SER A 509 -31.93 -23.58 0.57
CA SER A 509 -31.17 -22.53 -0.08
C SER A 509 -30.52 -23.02 -1.38
N GLU A 510 -30.03 -24.25 -1.39
CA GLU A 510 -29.47 -24.90 -2.57
C GLU A 510 -30.49 -24.98 -3.69
N ARG A 511 -31.71 -25.50 -3.41
CA ARG A 511 -32.78 -25.64 -4.41
C ARG A 511 -33.17 -24.30 -5.03
N ILE A 512 -33.23 -23.24 -4.20
CA ILE A 512 -33.54 -21.88 -4.67
C ILE A 512 -32.45 -21.36 -5.59
N ILE A 513 -31.18 -21.56 -5.22
CA ILE A 513 -30.02 -21.11 -6.00
C ILE A 513 -29.96 -21.90 -7.33
N GLN A 514 -30.15 -23.22 -7.30
CA GLN A 514 -30.17 -24.04 -8.49
C GLN A 514 -31.21 -23.53 -9.51
N LYS A 515 -32.43 -23.25 -9.05
CA LYS A 515 -33.46 -22.67 -9.90
C LYS A 515 -33.06 -21.32 -10.50
N SER A 516 -32.45 -20.47 -9.69
CA SER A 516 -31.94 -19.15 -10.17
C SER A 516 -30.84 -19.30 -11.19
N LEU A 517 -29.93 -20.29 -11.04
CA LEU A 517 -28.88 -20.59 -12.00
C LEU A 517 -29.43 -21.19 -13.30
N GLU A 518 -30.44 -22.06 -13.22
CA GLU A 518 -31.13 -22.59 -14.40
C GLU A 518 -31.81 -21.48 -15.19
N ASP A 519 -32.51 -20.55 -14.51
CA ASP A 519 -33.10 -19.38 -15.16
C ASP A 519 -32.07 -18.45 -15.75
N LEU A 520 -30.92 -18.27 -15.07
CA LEU A 520 -29.80 -17.48 -15.56
C LEU A 520 -29.16 -18.09 -16.82
N SER A 521 -29.12 -19.42 -16.92
CA SER A 521 -28.50 -20.17 -18.02
C SER A 521 -29.34 -20.20 -19.30
N LYS A 522 -30.62 -19.79 -19.27
CA LYS A 522 -31.48 -19.79 -20.45
C LYS A 522 -30.94 -18.86 -21.54
N ASN A 523 -30.86 -19.38 -22.78
CA ASN A 523 -30.37 -18.64 -23.96
C ASN A 523 -28.96 -18.05 -23.81
N ARG A 524 -28.07 -18.75 -23.09
CA ARG A 524 -26.65 -18.37 -22.91
C ARG A 524 -25.77 -19.59 -23.04
N THR A 525 -24.58 -19.37 -23.53
CA THR A 525 -23.52 -20.40 -23.49
C THR A 525 -23.02 -20.54 -22.06
N CYS A 526 -23.06 -21.74 -21.50
CA CYS A 526 -22.74 -21.97 -20.09
C CYS A 526 -21.60 -22.98 -19.96
N ILE A 527 -20.57 -22.61 -19.21
CA ILE A 527 -19.52 -23.53 -18.76
C ILE A 527 -19.66 -23.69 -17.27
N THR A 528 -19.95 -24.90 -16.82
CA THR A 528 -20.15 -25.19 -15.39
C THR A 528 -19.05 -26.12 -14.88
N ILE A 529 -18.31 -25.69 -13.85
CA ILE A 529 -17.41 -26.58 -13.11
C ILE A 529 -18.30 -27.38 -12.17
N ALA A 530 -18.52 -28.65 -12.49
CA ALA A 530 -19.55 -29.43 -11.86
C ALA A 530 -18.97 -30.38 -10.78
N HIS A 531 -19.46 -30.22 -9.57
CA HIS A 531 -19.23 -31.11 -8.43
C HIS A 531 -20.51 -31.78 -7.94
N ARG A 532 -21.65 -31.53 -8.62
CA ARG A 532 -22.96 -32.08 -8.24
C ARG A 532 -23.64 -32.84 -9.38
N LEU A 533 -24.29 -33.92 -8.99
CA LEU A 533 -24.96 -34.83 -9.89
C LEU A 533 -26.00 -34.16 -10.79
N SER A 534 -26.85 -33.30 -10.19
CA SER A 534 -27.93 -32.61 -10.91
C SER A 534 -27.38 -31.68 -12.01
N THR A 535 -26.29 -30.99 -11.73
CA THR A 535 -25.62 -30.08 -12.67
C THR A 535 -25.02 -30.86 -13.84
N ILE A 536 -24.41 -32.02 -13.55
CA ILE A 536 -23.77 -32.87 -14.56
C ILE A 536 -24.85 -33.48 -15.49
N ARG A 537 -25.95 -34.00 -14.93
CA ARG A 537 -26.99 -34.66 -15.72
C ARG A 537 -27.78 -33.71 -16.63
N ASN A 538 -27.91 -32.45 -16.25
CA ASN A 538 -28.64 -31.43 -17.00
C ASN A 538 -27.81 -30.68 -18.03
N ALA A 539 -26.54 -31.02 -18.18
CA ALA A 539 -25.65 -30.44 -19.20
C ALA A 539 -25.97 -31.09 -20.58
N ASP A 540 -25.92 -30.27 -21.63
CA ASP A 540 -26.04 -30.76 -23.01
C ASP A 540 -24.84 -31.64 -23.37
N GLU A 541 -23.66 -31.31 -22.80
CA GLU A 541 -22.44 -32.07 -22.97
C GLU A 541 -21.57 -32.03 -21.72
N ILE A 542 -20.90 -33.14 -21.44
CA ILE A 542 -19.94 -33.29 -20.35
C ILE A 542 -18.54 -33.45 -20.96
N VAL A 543 -17.59 -32.71 -20.40
CA VAL A 543 -16.18 -32.76 -20.79
C VAL A 543 -15.35 -33.19 -19.58
N VAL A 544 -14.64 -34.29 -19.72
CA VAL A 544 -13.77 -34.82 -18.66
C VAL A 544 -12.34 -34.34 -18.88
N ILE A 545 -11.81 -33.63 -17.89
CA ILE A 545 -10.48 -33.04 -17.91
C ILE A 545 -9.67 -33.58 -16.74
N ASP A 546 -8.45 -34.03 -17.02
CA ASP A 546 -7.45 -34.34 -15.98
C ASP A 546 -6.10 -33.68 -16.30
N ALA A 547 -5.07 -34.00 -15.50
CA ALA A 547 -3.73 -33.42 -15.64
C ALA A 547 -3.05 -33.70 -17.01
N THR A 548 -3.56 -34.65 -17.78
CA THR A 548 -3.01 -35.04 -19.09
C THR A 548 -3.83 -34.51 -20.27
N GLY A 549 -4.91 -33.75 -19.99
CA GLY A 549 -5.72 -33.08 -21.01
C GLY A 549 -7.21 -33.48 -20.99
N MET A 550 -7.88 -33.34 -22.15
CA MET A 550 -9.29 -33.69 -22.32
C MET A 550 -9.37 -35.16 -22.79
N HIS A 551 -10.13 -35.98 -22.04
CA HIS A 551 -10.19 -37.44 -22.31
C HIS A 551 -11.49 -37.94 -22.89
N GLU A 552 -12.60 -37.48 -22.36
CA GLU A 552 -13.93 -37.96 -22.71
C GLU A 552 -14.86 -36.78 -22.93
N ARG A 553 -15.75 -36.92 -23.91
CA ARG A 553 -16.75 -35.92 -24.26
C ARG A 553 -18.05 -36.61 -24.70
N GLY A 554 -19.19 -36.16 -24.21
CA GLY A 554 -20.50 -36.69 -24.55
C GLY A 554 -21.57 -36.40 -23.51
N THR A 555 -22.76 -36.93 -23.74
CA THR A 555 -23.87 -36.86 -22.76
C THR A 555 -23.63 -37.82 -21.58
N HIS A 556 -24.37 -37.64 -20.50
CA HIS A 556 -24.31 -38.52 -19.32
C HIS A 556 -24.47 -39.99 -19.70
N ASP A 557 -25.50 -40.30 -20.50
CA ASP A 557 -25.84 -41.70 -20.87
C ASP A 557 -24.78 -42.34 -21.79
N GLU A 558 -24.21 -41.57 -22.68
CA GLU A 558 -23.12 -42.03 -23.55
C GLU A 558 -21.84 -42.34 -22.75
N LEU A 559 -21.44 -41.43 -21.86
CA LEU A 559 -20.22 -41.59 -21.05
C LEU A 559 -20.38 -42.71 -20.00
N MET A 560 -21.57 -42.94 -19.48
CA MET A 560 -21.83 -44.07 -18.57
C MET A 560 -21.74 -45.42 -19.35
N LYS A 561 -22.21 -45.47 -20.60
CA LYS A 561 -22.09 -46.67 -21.45
C LYS A 561 -20.65 -46.97 -21.84
N LEU A 562 -19.83 -45.93 -22.05
CA LEU A 562 -18.38 -46.07 -22.31
C LEU A 562 -17.63 -46.72 -21.15
N ASN A 563 -18.20 -46.66 -19.93
CA ASN A 563 -17.59 -47.17 -18.70
C ASN A 563 -16.12 -46.72 -18.49
N GLY A 564 -15.80 -45.51 -18.95
CA GLY A 564 -14.48 -44.90 -18.94
C GLY A 564 -14.17 -44.13 -17.65
N THR A 565 -13.40 -43.05 -17.78
CA THR A 565 -12.97 -42.18 -16.68
C THR A 565 -14.16 -41.48 -16.01
N TYR A 566 -15.13 -40.99 -16.82
CA TYR A 566 -16.34 -40.40 -16.31
C TYR A 566 -17.14 -41.34 -15.42
N ALA A 567 -17.40 -42.56 -15.89
CA ALA A 567 -18.17 -43.55 -15.16
C ALA A 567 -17.50 -43.92 -13.83
N LYS A 568 -16.16 -43.98 -13.79
CA LYS A 568 -15.40 -44.18 -12.55
C LYS A 568 -15.57 -43.02 -11.56
N TYR A 569 -15.43 -41.76 -12.01
CA TYR A 569 -15.65 -40.59 -11.16
C TYR A 569 -17.09 -40.52 -10.66
N TYR A 570 -18.04 -40.79 -11.54
CA TYR A 570 -19.45 -40.81 -11.18
C TYR A 570 -19.75 -41.82 -10.07
N LYS A 571 -19.27 -43.05 -10.21
CA LYS A 571 -19.45 -44.12 -9.18
C LYS A 571 -18.79 -43.78 -7.87
N LEU A 572 -17.55 -43.27 -7.90
CA LEU A 572 -16.82 -42.89 -6.70
C LEU A 572 -17.47 -41.73 -5.93
N GLN A 573 -18.05 -40.77 -6.66
CA GLN A 573 -18.55 -39.54 -6.04
C GLN A 573 -20.01 -39.63 -5.64
N PHE A 574 -20.81 -40.44 -6.32
CA PHE A 574 -22.28 -40.46 -6.16
C PHE A 574 -22.89 -41.82 -5.84
N GLU A 575 -22.25 -42.95 -6.18
CA GLU A 575 -22.74 -44.30 -5.86
C GLU A 575 -22.08 -44.90 -4.60
N GLY A 576 -20.92 -44.39 -4.15
CA GLY A 576 -20.27 -44.82 -2.92
C GLY A 576 -20.90 -44.31 -1.63
N LEU A 577 -22.06 -43.66 -1.71
CA LEU A 577 -22.86 -43.11 -0.58
C LEU A 577 -24.15 -43.91 -0.30
N ASN A 578 -24.37 -45.09 -0.92
CA ASN A 578 -25.48 -45.99 -0.62
C ASN A 578 -25.04 -47.18 0.22
#